data_39a475c81283bde05449783008d2b3fb
#
_entry.id   39a475c81283bde05449783008d2b3fb
#
_cell.length_a   1.000
_cell.length_b   1.000
_cell.length_c   1.000
_cell.angle_alpha   90.00
_cell.angle_beta   90.00
_cell.angle_gamma   90.00
#
_symmetry.space_group_name_H-M   'P 1'
#
loop_
_entity.id
_entity.type
_entity.pdbx_description
1 polymer ?
#
loop_
_entity_poly.entity_id
_entity_poly.type
_entity_poly.pdbx_seq_one_letter_code
_entity_poly.pdbx_strand_id
1 'polypeptide(L)'
;MKSSYIALACATAVCGAALAAEEEKTESSGWAYAPGEGISFNETKIVSGEASLSFDSKYLSYGFVDNKDPILTPAGSVTFFDWVTFGVNAIFDVTSYGRRAEYTNRSFKYTELHPNATIGHSFSSEDFEWLPTTIDIAVGYDYEYHPNSKSKGVTPWDKSISKDTQFLTAEVGLPDLWIEPKFFYERDIMRDDGTYLNLELGHTFNLLDEEDDTLTLRPSVAQGFGDRKRVRAYAEKEDGEPLNHAGLMDTMLKLELGWKVCDCIALSGYVGYSDFLFDRKIREASRRYEATGKWDDSWNFVGGVALTMSF
;
A
#
# COMPACT_ATOMS: atom_id res chain seq x y z
N MET A 1 16.65 -19.61 -1.40
CA MET A 1 15.65 -20.58 -1.92
C MET A 1 14.60 -21.06 -0.90
N LYS A 2 14.80 -20.99 0.41
CA LYS A 2 13.81 -21.46 1.40
C LYS A 2 12.71 -20.43 1.78
N SER A 3 12.96 -19.14 1.61
CA SER A 3 12.00 -18.07 1.97
C SER A 3 10.88 -17.85 0.95
N SER A 4 11.13 -18.15 -0.33
CA SER A 4 10.12 -17.97 -1.39
C SER A 4 8.96 -18.97 -1.29
N TYR A 5 9.20 -20.11 -0.62
CA TYR A 5 8.16 -21.13 -0.43
C TYR A 5 7.18 -20.79 0.71
N ILE A 6 7.57 -19.92 1.65
CA ILE A 6 6.72 -19.57 2.80
C ILE A 6 5.60 -18.61 2.36
N ALA A 7 5.90 -17.60 1.57
CA ALA A 7 4.88 -16.67 1.07
C ALA A 7 3.89 -17.37 0.11
N LEU A 8 4.38 -18.26 -0.77
CA LEU A 8 3.53 -19.05 -1.65
C LEU A 8 2.74 -20.11 -0.87
N ALA A 9 3.31 -20.69 0.19
CA ALA A 9 2.63 -21.66 1.05
C ALA A 9 1.55 -20.99 1.92
N CYS A 10 1.74 -19.77 2.38
CA CYS A 10 0.70 -19.01 3.08
C CYS A 10 -0.47 -18.68 2.14
N ALA A 11 -0.20 -18.18 0.93
CA ALA A 11 -1.23 -17.90 -0.06
C ALA A 11 -2.01 -19.17 -0.49
N THR A 12 -1.31 -20.30 -0.70
CA THR A 12 -1.96 -21.57 -1.05
C THR A 12 -2.71 -22.23 0.11
N ALA A 13 -2.26 -22.05 1.36
CA ALA A 13 -2.98 -22.56 2.54
C ALA A 13 -4.28 -21.77 2.78
N VAL A 14 -4.26 -20.45 2.58
CA VAL A 14 -5.44 -19.59 2.68
C VAL A 14 -6.43 -19.91 1.56
N CYS A 15 -5.97 -20.05 0.31
CA CYS A 15 -6.81 -20.47 -0.82
C CYS A 15 -7.40 -21.87 -0.64
N GLY A 16 -6.63 -22.80 -0.08
CA GLY A 16 -7.10 -24.16 0.19
C GLY A 16 -8.18 -24.23 1.27
N ALA A 17 -8.11 -23.37 2.27
CA ALA A 17 -9.13 -23.28 3.33
C ALA A 17 -10.44 -22.66 2.80
N ALA A 18 -10.35 -21.63 1.96
CA ALA A 18 -11.51 -20.97 1.36
C ALA A 18 -12.30 -21.89 0.41
N LEU A 19 -11.60 -22.72 -0.39
CA LEU A 19 -12.22 -23.67 -1.33
C LEU A 19 -12.79 -24.93 -0.65
N ALA A 20 -12.33 -25.26 0.57
CA ALA A 20 -12.80 -26.44 1.31
C ALA A 20 -14.04 -26.17 2.18
N ALA A 21 -14.46 -24.93 2.33
CA ALA A 21 -15.52 -24.54 3.26
C ALA A 21 -16.93 -24.44 2.63
N GLU A 22 -17.12 -24.92 1.41
CA GLU A 22 -18.41 -24.83 0.71
C GLU A 22 -19.45 -25.87 1.16
N GLU A 23 -19.21 -26.66 2.22
CA GLU A 23 -20.16 -27.63 2.75
C GLU A 23 -20.46 -27.45 4.24
N GLU A 24 -21.76 -27.30 4.52
CA GLU A 24 -22.49 -27.43 5.79
C GLU A 24 -22.65 -26.16 6.65
N LYS A 25 -23.78 -25.49 6.44
CA LYS A 25 -24.49 -24.78 7.52
C LYS A 25 -24.97 -25.81 8.54
N THR A 26 -24.17 -26.07 9.56
CA THR A 26 -24.60 -26.79 10.76
C THR A 26 -24.90 -25.79 11.88
N GLU A 27 -26.17 -25.60 12.16
CA GLU A 27 -26.72 -24.73 13.21
C GLU A 27 -26.40 -25.18 14.66
N SER A 28 -25.31 -25.87 14.96
CA SER A 28 -25.16 -26.48 16.30
C SER A 28 -24.07 -25.95 17.22
N SER A 29 -23.20 -25.01 16.78
CA SER A 29 -22.05 -24.62 17.62
C SER A 29 -21.88 -23.12 17.90
N GLY A 30 -22.70 -22.26 17.36
CA GLY A 30 -22.50 -20.80 17.45
C GLY A 30 -21.35 -20.25 16.60
N TRP A 31 -20.58 -21.10 15.95
CA TRP A 31 -19.55 -20.73 14.98
C TRP A 31 -20.13 -20.74 13.56
N ALA A 32 -19.85 -19.72 12.79
CA ALA A 32 -20.20 -19.61 11.38
C ALA A 32 -18.99 -19.17 10.55
N TYR A 33 -18.93 -19.64 9.31
CA TYR A 33 -18.00 -19.16 8.29
C TYR A 33 -18.80 -18.64 7.10
N ALA A 34 -18.46 -17.46 6.64
CA ALA A 34 -19.04 -16.90 5.39
C ALA A 34 -17.89 -16.49 4.45
N PRO A 35 -17.93 -16.94 3.17
CA PRO A 35 -16.95 -16.54 2.17
C PRO A 35 -16.89 -15.01 2.05
N GLY A 36 -15.68 -14.43 2.13
CA GLY A 36 -15.46 -12.98 2.11
C GLY A 36 -15.68 -12.27 3.45
N GLU A 37 -16.38 -12.89 4.41
CA GLU A 37 -16.68 -12.28 5.71
C GLU A 37 -15.84 -12.86 6.86
N GLY A 38 -15.33 -14.09 6.71
CA GLY A 38 -14.51 -14.74 7.71
C GLY A 38 -15.28 -15.63 8.69
N ILE A 39 -14.73 -15.81 9.89
CA ILE A 39 -15.27 -16.66 10.94
C ILE A 39 -15.91 -15.80 12.03
N SER A 40 -17.16 -16.11 12.37
CA SER A 40 -17.91 -15.48 13.47
C SER A 40 -18.32 -16.48 14.54
N PHE A 41 -18.59 -15.98 15.74
CA PHE A 41 -19.18 -16.72 16.84
C PHE A 41 -20.34 -15.92 17.42
N ASN A 42 -21.54 -16.50 17.45
CA ASN A 42 -22.77 -15.83 17.86
C ASN A 42 -22.95 -14.45 17.18
N GLU A 43 -22.79 -14.41 15.84
CA GLU A 43 -22.88 -13.20 15.01
C GLU A 43 -21.72 -12.19 15.19
N THR A 44 -20.82 -12.39 16.15
CA THR A 44 -19.62 -11.57 16.32
C THR A 44 -18.51 -12.08 15.41
N LYS A 45 -18.00 -11.23 14.53
CA LYS A 45 -16.86 -11.56 13.66
C LYS A 45 -15.60 -11.70 14.50
N ILE A 46 -14.99 -12.87 14.43
CA ILE A 46 -13.80 -13.20 15.22
C ILE A 46 -12.53 -13.09 14.37
N VAL A 47 -12.56 -13.64 13.16
CA VAL A 47 -11.41 -13.67 12.26
C VAL A 47 -11.88 -13.49 10.83
N SER A 48 -11.22 -12.62 10.12
CA SER A 48 -11.27 -12.51 8.67
C SER A 48 -9.87 -12.40 8.10
N GLY A 49 -9.74 -12.54 6.81
CA GLY A 49 -8.45 -12.39 6.18
C GLY A 49 -8.56 -12.04 4.70
N GLU A 50 -7.43 -11.62 4.18
CA GLU A 50 -7.28 -11.25 2.79
C GLU A 50 -5.96 -11.77 2.22
N ALA A 51 -5.97 -12.20 0.99
CA ALA A 51 -4.79 -12.45 0.20
C ALA A 51 -4.90 -11.72 -1.13
N SER A 52 -3.84 -11.03 -1.53
CA SER A 52 -3.84 -10.31 -2.80
C SER A 52 -2.55 -10.53 -3.59
N LEU A 53 -2.67 -10.33 -4.89
CA LEU A 53 -1.56 -10.32 -5.82
C LEU A 53 -1.71 -9.13 -6.76
N SER A 54 -0.83 -8.15 -6.65
CA SER A 54 -0.80 -7.01 -7.57
C SER A 54 0.38 -7.08 -8.53
N PHE A 55 0.18 -6.49 -9.70
CA PHE A 55 1.19 -6.25 -10.71
C PHE A 55 1.14 -4.78 -11.07
N ASP A 56 2.24 -4.06 -10.85
CA ASP A 56 2.35 -2.63 -11.08
C ASP A 56 3.44 -2.35 -12.12
N SER A 57 3.19 -1.38 -13.00
CA SER A 57 4.12 -1.02 -14.07
C SER A 57 5.41 -0.37 -13.59
N LYS A 58 5.38 0.21 -12.39
CA LYS A 58 6.49 0.88 -11.69
C LYS A 58 6.23 0.89 -10.20
N TYR A 59 7.30 1.05 -9.40
CA TYR A 59 7.21 1.30 -7.98
C TYR A 59 7.57 2.77 -7.66
N LEU A 60 6.62 3.48 -7.07
CA LEU A 60 6.79 4.86 -6.63
C LEU A 60 6.74 4.93 -5.11
N SER A 61 7.72 5.63 -4.51
CA SER A 61 7.70 6.02 -3.11
C SER A 61 7.68 7.54 -3.01
N TYR A 62 6.60 8.10 -2.44
CA TYR A 62 6.44 9.56 -2.27
C TYR A 62 6.61 10.35 -3.57
N GLY A 63 6.20 9.75 -4.71
CA GLY A 63 6.36 10.30 -6.05
C GLY A 63 7.71 10.04 -6.72
N PHE A 64 8.72 9.59 -5.98
CA PHE A 64 10.00 9.18 -6.56
C PHE A 64 9.93 7.75 -7.11
N VAL A 65 10.61 7.51 -8.23
CA VAL A 65 10.64 6.18 -8.85
C VAL A 65 11.70 5.33 -8.16
N ASP A 66 11.27 4.43 -7.30
CA ASP A 66 12.15 3.44 -6.67
C ASP A 66 12.48 2.29 -7.63
N ASN A 67 11.50 1.86 -8.42
CA ASN A 67 11.72 0.92 -9.50
C ASN A 67 10.93 1.33 -10.74
N LYS A 68 11.63 1.47 -11.86
CA LYS A 68 11.02 1.82 -13.16
C LYS A 68 10.44 0.63 -13.91
N ASP A 69 10.85 -0.57 -13.52
CA ASP A 69 10.43 -1.81 -14.14
C ASP A 69 9.20 -2.36 -13.38
N PRO A 70 8.42 -3.22 -14.03
CA PRO A 70 7.26 -3.81 -13.39
C PRO A 70 7.61 -4.60 -12.13
N ILE A 71 6.74 -4.49 -11.13
CA ILE A 71 6.82 -5.23 -9.88
C ILE A 71 5.62 -6.15 -9.70
N LEU A 72 5.81 -7.20 -8.91
CA LEU A 72 4.77 -8.11 -8.44
C LEU A 72 4.75 -8.06 -6.92
N THR A 73 3.57 -7.84 -6.34
CA THR A 73 3.41 -7.71 -4.89
C THR A 73 2.35 -8.69 -4.39
N PRO A 74 2.73 -9.90 -3.96
CA PRO A 74 1.86 -10.73 -3.13
C PRO A 74 1.74 -10.13 -1.73
N ALA A 75 0.53 -10.13 -1.20
CA ALA A 75 0.22 -9.69 0.15
C ALA A 75 -0.77 -10.63 0.82
N GLY A 76 -0.82 -10.59 2.15
CA GLY A 76 -1.79 -11.31 2.94
C GLY A 76 -1.95 -10.68 4.31
N SER A 77 -3.16 -10.74 4.84
CA SER A 77 -3.48 -10.23 6.17
C SER A 77 -4.51 -11.10 6.88
N VAL A 78 -4.53 -10.99 8.19
CA VAL A 78 -5.54 -11.59 9.07
C VAL A 78 -5.97 -10.53 10.07
N THR A 79 -7.28 -10.34 10.19
CA THR A 79 -7.90 -9.38 11.10
C THR A 79 -8.67 -10.13 12.19
N PHE A 80 -8.46 -9.70 13.42
CA PHE A 80 -9.12 -10.24 14.59
C PHE A 80 -10.09 -9.22 15.17
N PHE A 81 -11.32 -9.66 15.42
CA PHE A 81 -12.40 -8.86 16.04
C PHE A 81 -12.69 -7.54 15.31
N ASP A 82 -12.41 -7.46 14.01
CA ASP A 82 -12.49 -6.24 13.18
C ASP A 82 -11.65 -5.04 13.69
N TRP A 83 -10.67 -5.30 14.57
CA TRP A 83 -9.83 -4.27 15.19
C TRP A 83 -8.34 -4.42 14.90
N VAL A 84 -7.83 -5.64 14.98
CA VAL A 84 -6.38 -5.88 14.95
C VAL A 84 -6.00 -6.68 13.70
N THR A 85 -5.27 -6.07 12.81
CA THR A 85 -4.79 -6.68 11.57
C THR A 85 -3.29 -6.93 11.64
N PHE A 86 -2.88 -8.14 11.31
CA PHE A 86 -1.49 -8.48 11.02
C PHE A 86 -1.37 -8.78 9.53
N GLY A 87 -0.42 -8.13 8.87
CA GLY A 87 -0.23 -8.27 7.44
C GLY A 87 1.23 -8.47 7.06
N VAL A 88 1.41 -8.91 5.84
CA VAL A 88 2.72 -8.97 5.18
C VAL A 88 2.53 -8.75 3.69
N ASN A 89 3.38 -7.92 3.09
CA ASN A 89 3.54 -7.87 1.65
C ASN A 89 5.01 -8.07 1.27
N ALA A 90 5.25 -8.51 0.04
CA ALA A 90 6.59 -8.69 -0.49
C ALA A 90 6.66 -8.13 -1.91
N ILE A 91 7.73 -7.40 -2.23
CA ILE A 91 7.93 -6.80 -3.53
C ILE A 91 8.95 -7.61 -4.33
N PHE A 92 8.60 -7.96 -5.57
CA PHE A 92 9.44 -8.68 -6.50
C PHE A 92 9.64 -7.86 -7.78
N ASP A 93 10.90 -7.67 -8.19
CA ASP A 93 11.21 -7.19 -9.54
C ASP A 93 10.87 -8.27 -10.56
N VAL A 94 10.00 -7.96 -11.52
CA VAL A 94 9.59 -8.93 -12.55
C VAL A 94 10.64 -9.08 -13.63
N THR A 95 11.43 -8.03 -13.92
CA THR A 95 12.39 -8.02 -15.01
C THR A 95 13.83 -8.07 -14.53
N SER A 96 14.74 -8.46 -15.43
CA SER A 96 16.19 -8.44 -15.18
C SER A 96 16.85 -7.08 -15.45
N TYR A 97 16.09 -6.09 -15.91
CA TYR A 97 16.61 -4.78 -16.32
C TYR A 97 16.68 -3.75 -15.19
N GLY A 98 16.13 -4.05 -14.04
CA GLY A 98 16.21 -3.18 -12.85
C GLY A 98 17.68 -2.92 -12.51
N ARG A 99 18.18 -1.75 -12.87
CA ARG A 99 19.58 -1.35 -12.67
C ARG A 99 19.78 -0.66 -11.33
N ARG A 100 19.28 -1.20 -10.26
CA ARG A 100 19.97 -0.92 -9.02
C ARG A 100 21.28 -1.68 -9.08
N ALA A 101 22.41 -1.00 -9.08
CA ALA A 101 23.77 -1.60 -9.10
C ALA A 101 24.00 -2.64 -7.98
N GLU A 102 23.08 -2.75 -7.08
CA GLU A 102 23.07 -3.61 -5.90
C GLU A 102 22.38 -4.95 -6.15
N TYR A 103 21.52 -5.05 -7.17
CA TYR A 103 20.74 -6.25 -7.44
C TYR A 103 21.35 -7.05 -8.59
N THR A 104 21.44 -8.34 -8.41
CA THR A 104 21.89 -9.25 -9.46
C THR A 104 20.87 -9.28 -10.61
N ASN A 105 21.31 -9.33 -11.86
CA ASN A 105 20.48 -9.42 -13.08
C ASN A 105 19.62 -10.70 -13.11
N ARG A 106 18.58 -10.78 -12.31
CA ARG A 106 17.66 -11.92 -12.27
C ARG A 106 16.24 -11.43 -12.19
N SER A 107 15.38 -11.94 -13.06
CA SER A 107 13.92 -11.75 -12.98
C SER A 107 13.35 -12.38 -11.72
N PHE A 108 12.20 -11.85 -11.25
CA PHE A 108 11.50 -12.28 -10.05
C PHE A 108 12.39 -12.24 -8.81
N LYS A 109 13.12 -11.17 -8.67
CA LYS A 109 13.92 -10.95 -7.49
C LYS A 109 13.09 -10.35 -6.37
N TYR A 110 13.11 -11.02 -5.23
CA TYR A 110 12.58 -10.51 -3.98
C TYR A 110 13.40 -9.30 -3.50
N THR A 111 12.78 -8.14 -3.43
CA THR A 111 13.45 -6.87 -3.10
C THR A 111 13.14 -6.39 -1.71
N GLU A 112 11.89 -6.46 -1.29
CA GLU A 112 11.42 -5.90 -0.03
C GLU A 112 10.38 -6.83 0.63
N LEU A 113 10.33 -6.81 1.97
CA LEU A 113 9.31 -7.47 2.79
C LEU A 113 8.80 -6.48 3.83
N HIS A 114 7.49 -6.34 3.92
CA HIS A 114 6.80 -5.44 4.83
C HIS A 114 5.86 -6.21 5.75
N PRO A 115 6.34 -6.82 6.85
CA PRO A 115 5.45 -7.25 7.93
C PRO A 115 4.90 -6.03 8.65
N ASN A 116 3.59 -6.00 8.85
CA ASN A 116 2.90 -4.89 9.47
C ASN A 116 1.87 -5.34 10.49
N ALA A 117 1.50 -4.43 11.36
CA ALA A 117 0.42 -4.60 12.32
C ALA A 117 -0.36 -3.28 12.44
N THR A 118 -1.68 -3.37 12.42
CA THR A 118 -2.57 -2.21 12.46
C THR A 118 -3.68 -2.45 13.48
N ILE A 119 -4.02 -1.41 14.23
CA ILE A 119 -5.24 -1.34 15.05
C ILE A 119 -6.10 -0.27 14.42
N GLY A 120 -7.30 -0.64 13.99
CA GLY A 120 -8.22 0.27 13.31
C GLY A 120 -9.67 -0.11 13.55
N HIS A 121 -10.55 0.85 13.37
CA HIS A 121 -11.99 0.64 13.49
C HIS A 121 -12.75 1.75 12.74
N SER A 122 -13.93 1.38 12.24
CA SER A 122 -14.88 2.30 11.63
C SER A 122 -15.97 2.64 12.64
N PHE A 123 -16.03 3.89 13.06
CA PHE A 123 -17.05 4.41 13.97
C PHE A 123 -18.18 5.03 13.16
N SER A 124 -19.40 4.62 13.41
CA SER A 124 -20.60 5.10 12.72
C SER A 124 -21.64 5.70 13.68
N SER A 125 -22.76 6.13 13.13
CA SER A 125 -23.91 6.57 13.94
C SER A 125 -24.52 5.43 14.76
N GLU A 126 -24.25 4.18 14.43
CA GLU A 126 -24.68 3.01 15.24
C GLU A 126 -23.89 2.92 16.56
N ASP A 127 -22.60 3.33 16.53
CA ASP A 127 -21.75 3.36 17.72
C ASP A 127 -22.01 4.62 18.55
N PHE A 128 -22.23 5.76 17.86
CA PHE A 128 -22.44 7.06 18.50
C PHE A 128 -23.49 7.88 17.75
N GLU A 129 -24.72 8.02 18.31
CA GLU A 129 -25.84 8.75 17.70
C GLU A 129 -25.52 10.20 17.26
N TRP A 130 -24.47 10.81 17.82
CA TRP A 130 -24.05 12.18 17.49
C TRP A 130 -23.11 12.25 16.28
N LEU A 131 -22.59 11.11 15.77
CA LEU A 131 -21.72 11.08 14.61
C LEU A 131 -22.54 11.30 13.33
N PRO A 132 -22.24 12.35 12.54
CA PRO A 132 -22.99 12.64 11.32
C PRO A 132 -22.54 11.80 10.11
N THR A 133 -21.43 11.08 10.21
CA THR A 133 -20.80 10.28 9.15
C THR A 133 -19.95 9.18 9.78
N THR A 134 -19.66 8.14 9.03
CA THR A 134 -18.65 7.14 9.42
C THR A 134 -17.27 7.76 9.46
N ILE A 135 -16.49 7.39 10.47
CA ILE A 135 -15.09 7.79 10.63
C ILE A 135 -14.24 6.54 10.75
N ASP A 136 -13.39 6.29 9.77
CA ASP A 136 -12.39 5.23 9.81
C ASP A 136 -11.13 5.77 10.50
N ILE A 137 -10.64 5.06 11.50
CA ILE A 137 -9.39 5.42 12.19
C ILE A 137 -8.50 4.19 12.26
N ALA A 138 -7.24 4.33 11.88
CA ALA A 138 -6.25 3.27 12.04
C ALA A 138 -4.90 3.84 12.50
N VAL A 139 -4.19 3.05 13.30
CA VAL A 139 -2.79 3.29 13.66
C VAL A 139 -2.02 2.01 13.43
N GLY A 140 -0.81 2.12 12.88
CA GLY A 140 -0.07 0.96 12.44
C GLY A 140 1.43 1.08 12.68
N TYR A 141 2.06 -0.05 12.54
CA TYR A 141 3.50 -0.22 12.51
C TYR A 141 3.85 -1.07 11.29
N ASP A 142 4.84 -0.64 10.50
CA ASP A 142 5.38 -1.34 9.35
C ASP A 142 6.89 -1.48 9.50
N TYR A 143 7.43 -2.65 9.15
CA TYR A 143 8.86 -2.91 9.09
C TYR A 143 9.27 -3.24 7.65
N GLU A 144 9.97 -2.32 7.00
CA GLU A 144 10.51 -2.51 5.66
C GLU A 144 11.87 -3.20 5.74
N TYR A 145 11.92 -4.45 5.25
CA TYR A 145 13.12 -5.29 5.22
C TYR A 145 13.63 -5.47 3.81
N HIS A 146 14.93 -5.23 3.59
CA HIS A 146 15.63 -5.35 2.29
C HIS A 146 16.58 -6.54 2.27
N PRO A 147 16.11 -7.77 1.99
CA PRO A 147 16.87 -9.02 2.18
C PRO A 147 18.10 -9.15 1.27
N ASN A 148 18.12 -8.45 0.15
CA ASN A 148 19.18 -8.54 -0.85
C ASN A 148 20.05 -7.29 -0.92
N SER A 149 19.84 -6.31 -0.08
CA SER A 149 20.69 -5.13 -0.01
C SER A 149 22.04 -5.49 0.62
N LYS A 150 23.10 -5.32 -0.15
CA LYS A 150 24.47 -5.47 0.35
C LYS A 150 25.05 -4.17 0.87
N SER A 151 24.48 -3.04 0.48
CA SER A 151 24.94 -1.73 0.90
C SER A 151 24.24 -1.34 2.19
N LYS A 152 25.03 -0.91 3.15
CA LYS A 152 24.54 -0.16 4.28
C LYS A 152 24.41 1.29 3.82
N GLY A 153 23.22 1.84 3.91
CA GLY A 153 22.98 3.22 3.52
C GLY A 153 22.05 3.35 2.32
N VAL A 154 21.11 4.21 2.46
CA VAL A 154 20.02 4.43 1.51
C VAL A 154 20.10 5.82 0.91
N THR A 155 20.70 6.71 1.64
CA THR A 155 20.92 8.06 1.14
C THR A 155 22.28 8.13 0.42
N PRO A 156 22.38 8.85 -0.69
CA PRO A 156 23.65 9.06 -1.39
C PRO A 156 24.76 9.62 -0.49
N TRP A 157 24.38 10.28 0.60
CA TRP A 157 25.29 10.95 1.54
C TRP A 157 25.57 10.17 2.82
N ASP A 158 24.78 9.16 3.18
CA ASP A 158 25.06 8.32 4.36
C ASP A 158 24.97 6.83 4.05
N LYS A 159 26.08 6.27 3.58
CA LYS A 159 26.22 4.85 3.26
C LYS A 159 26.30 3.93 4.47
N SER A 160 26.29 4.49 5.69
CA SER A 160 26.40 3.73 6.93
C SER A 160 25.07 3.23 7.48
N ILE A 161 23.94 3.80 7.00
CA ILE A 161 22.60 3.49 7.48
C ILE A 161 22.06 2.25 6.77
N SER A 162 21.40 1.36 7.48
CA SER A 162 20.69 0.20 6.90
C SER A 162 19.57 0.69 5.98
N LYS A 163 19.29 -0.09 4.93
CA LYS A 163 18.10 0.13 4.10
C LYS A 163 16.81 -0.26 4.80
N ASP A 164 16.90 -1.18 5.76
CA ASP A 164 15.75 -1.55 6.57
C ASP A 164 15.28 -0.34 7.37
N THR A 165 13.97 -0.19 7.46
CA THR A 165 13.39 0.88 8.25
C THR A 165 12.10 0.46 8.95
N GLN A 166 11.58 1.34 9.78
CA GLN A 166 10.39 1.14 10.58
C GLN A 166 9.52 2.38 10.49
N PHE A 167 8.23 2.16 10.25
CA PHE A 167 7.26 3.25 10.16
C PHE A 167 6.20 3.13 11.25
N LEU A 168 5.85 4.27 11.82
CA LEU A 168 4.59 4.46 12.51
C LEU A 168 3.62 5.14 11.56
N THR A 169 2.43 4.56 11.42
CA THR A 169 1.40 5.07 10.52
C THR A 169 0.14 5.44 11.27
N ALA A 170 -0.62 6.38 10.76
CA ALA A 170 -1.97 6.67 11.19
C ALA A 170 -2.81 7.08 9.98
N GLU A 171 -4.07 6.68 9.98
CA GLU A 171 -5.01 6.97 8.91
C GLU A 171 -6.34 7.42 9.49
N VAL A 172 -6.97 8.40 8.84
CA VAL A 172 -8.34 8.83 9.10
C VAL A 172 -9.06 8.97 7.78
N GLY A 173 -10.20 8.29 7.65
CA GLY A 173 -11.07 8.33 6.47
C GLY A 173 -12.49 8.79 6.83
N LEU A 174 -13.19 9.38 5.88
CA LEU A 174 -14.61 9.76 5.99
C LEU A 174 -15.34 9.24 4.74
N PRO A 175 -15.62 7.91 4.68
CA PRO A 175 -16.10 7.25 3.46
C PRO A 175 -17.49 7.69 3.00
N ASP A 176 -18.36 8.13 3.92
CA ASP A 176 -19.73 8.56 3.57
C ASP A 176 -19.80 9.98 3.01
N LEU A 177 -18.71 10.74 3.06
CA LEU A 177 -18.70 12.04 2.42
C LEU A 177 -18.52 11.88 0.91
N TRP A 178 -19.19 12.74 0.14
CA TRP A 178 -19.15 12.66 -1.32
C TRP A 178 -17.74 12.68 -1.93
N ILE A 179 -16.78 13.36 -1.29
CA ILE A 179 -15.38 13.42 -1.74
C ILE A 179 -14.48 12.40 -1.02
N GLU A 180 -15.03 11.52 -0.18
CA GLU A 180 -14.34 10.42 0.53
C GLU A 180 -12.92 10.82 0.98
N PRO A 181 -12.75 11.87 1.81
CA PRO A 181 -11.43 12.33 2.18
C PRO A 181 -10.72 11.29 3.05
N LYS A 182 -9.45 11.05 2.72
CA LYS A 182 -8.57 10.13 3.45
C LYS A 182 -7.27 10.86 3.78
N PHE A 183 -6.94 10.94 5.05
CA PHE A 183 -5.70 11.49 5.56
C PHE A 183 -4.79 10.37 6.04
N PHE A 184 -3.56 10.35 5.57
CA PHE A 184 -2.54 9.39 5.95
C PHE A 184 -1.32 10.13 6.54
N TYR A 185 -0.81 9.61 7.65
CA TYR A 185 0.40 10.03 8.32
C TYR A 185 1.37 8.85 8.39
N GLU A 186 2.64 9.12 8.11
CA GLU A 186 3.72 8.16 8.25
C GLU A 186 4.94 8.84 8.85
N ARG A 187 5.58 8.16 9.78
CA ARG A 187 6.85 8.56 10.36
C ARG A 187 7.84 7.42 10.31
N ASP A 188 8.95 7.64 9.63
CA ASP A 188 10.12 6.76 9.74
C ASP A 188 10.77 6.97 11.11
N ILE A 189 10.99 5.89 11.87
CA ILE A 189 11.56 5.95 13.21
C ILE A 189 12.94 5.33 13.32
N MET A 190 13.51 4.88 12.20
CA MET A 190 14.78 4.16 12.18
C MET A 190 15.79 4.76 11.20
N ARG A 191 15.39 5.09 9.97
CA ARG A 191 16.30 5.45 8.88
C ARG A 191 16.49 6.95 8.72
N ASP A 192 15.45 7.66 8.36
CA ASP A 192 15.54 9.11 8.07
C ASP A 192 14.88 9.99 9.14
N ASP A 193 14.13 9.39 10.06
CA ASP A 193 13.35 10.08 11.10
C ASP A 193 12.48 11.19 10.50
N GLY A 194 12.02 10.99 9.26
CA GLY A 194 11.20 11.90 8.49
C GLY A 194 9.73 11.59 8.60
N THR A 195 8.91 12.62 8.33
CA THR A 195 7.45 12.53 8.33
C THR A 195 6.91 12.77 6.93
N TYR A 196 5.97 11.94 6.52
CA TYR A 196 5.16 12.11 5.33
C TYR A 196 3.69 12.19 5.70
N LEU A 197 2.99 13.12 5.07
CA LEU A 197 1.54 13.29 5.17
C LEU A 197 0.96 13.17 3.77
N ASN A 198 -0.22 12.57 3.65
CA ASN A 198 -0.94 12.51 2.39
C ASN A 198 -2.42 12.81 2.63
N LEU A 199 -3.01 13.61 1.78
CA LEU A 199 -4.44 13.85 1.71
C LEU A 199 -4.94 13.35 0.37
N GLU A 200 -5.82 12.36 0.38
CA GLU A 200 -6.51 11.87 -0.80
C GLU A 200 -7.98 12.30 -0.75
N LEU A 201 -8.49 12.73 -1.91
CA LEU A 201 -9.89 13.01 -2.16
C LEU A 201 -10.32 12.16 -3.36
N GLY A 202 -11.42 11.45 -3.24
CA GLY A 202 -11.94 10.59 -4.30
C GLY A 202 -13.46 10.52 -4.26
N HIS A 203 -14.04 9.79 -5.19
CA HIS A 203 -15.44 9.43 -5.15
C HIS A 203 -15.66 8.11 -5.88
N THR A 204 -16.41 7.22 -5.27
CA THR A 204 -16.71 5.90 -5.83
C THR A 204 -18.05 5.93 -6.54
N PHE A 205 -18.04 5.70 -7.84
CA PHE A 205 -19.23 5.54 -8.66
C PHE A 205 -19.54 4.06 -8.84
N ASN A 206 -20.74 3.63 -8.47
CA ASN A 206 -21.25 2.32 -8.84
C ASN A 206 -21.75 2.38 -10.31
N LEU A 207 -21.18 1.56 -11.17
CA LEU A 207 -21.41 1.68 -12.62
C LEU A 207 -22.64 0.91 -13.13
N LEU A 208 -23.14 -0.05 -12.38
CA LEU A 208 -24.31 -0.88 -12.78
C LEU A 208 -25.60 -0.34 -12.16
N ASP A 209 -25.62 -0.11 -10.86
CA ASP A 209 -26.72 0.47 -10.11
C ASP A 209 -26.15 1.22 -8.90
N GLU A 210 -26.84 2.21 -8.35
CA GLU A 210 -26.35 2.99 -7.21
C GLU A 210 -26.14 2.14 -5.95
N GLU A 211 -26.91 1.06 -5.81
CA GLU A 211 -26.82 0.12 -4.67
C GLU A 211 -25.93 -1.10 -4.98
N ASP A 212 -25.43 -1.26 -6.22
CA ASP A 212 -24.63 -2.40 -6.65
C ASP A 212 -23.14 -2.04 -6.74
N ASP A 213 -22.36 -2.52 -5.81
CA ASP A 213 -20.91 -2.34 -5.73
C ASP A 213 -20.09 -3.34 -6.59
N THR A 214 -20.78 -4.14 -7.41
CA THR A 214 -20.14 -5.17 -8.24
C THR A 214 -19.14 -4.59 -9.22
N LEU A 215 -19.44 -3.43 -9.81
CA LEU A 215 -18.54 -2.73 -10.73
C LEU A 215 -18.44 -1.26 -10.35
N THR A 216 -17.26 -0.83 -9.96
CA THR A 216 -17.04 0.53 -9.44
C THR A 216 -15.97 1.27 -10.24
N LEU A 217 -16.09 2.59 -10.31
CA LEU A 217 -15.07 3.49 -10.86
C LEU A 217 -14.76 4.58 -9.82
N ARG A 218 -13.48 4.68 -9.43
CA ARG A 218 -13.03 5.66 -8.45
C ARG A 218 -11.96 6.59 -9.01
N PRO A 219 -12.29 7.80 -9.46
CA PRO A 219 -11.34 8.87 -9.64
C PRO A 219 -10.88 9.39 -8.28
N SER A 220 -9.60 9.68 -8.15
CA SER A 220 -9.04 10.31 -6.96
C SER A 220 -7.87 11.24 -7.27
N VAL A 221 -7.62 12.17 -6.36
CA VAL A 221 -6.45 13.03 -6.32
C VAL A 221 -5.84 12.94 -4.93
N ALA A 222 -4.54 12.76 -4.86
CA ALA A 222 -3.79 12.75 -3.61
C ALA A 222 -2.66 13.78 -3.66
N GLN A 223 -2.38 14.41 -2.52
CA GLN A 223 -1.29 15.36 -2.35
C GLN A 223 -0.44 14.96 -1.14
N GLY A 224 0.83 14.67 -1.40
CA GLY A 224 1.84 14.40 -0.40
C GLY A 224 2.48 15.66 0.16
N PHE A 225 2.94 15.59 1.41
CA PHE A 225 3.78 16.59 2.07
C PHE A 225 4.88 15.86 2.85
N GLY A 226 6.13 16.30 2.68
CA GLY A 226 7.27 15.79 3.44
C GLY A 226 7.89 16.86 4.34
N ASP A 227 8.26 16.47 5.55
CA ASP A 227 9.10 17.30 6.37
C ASP A 227 10.54 17.38 5.81
N ARG A 228 11.40 18.18 6.44
CA ARG A 228 12.79 18.37 5.96
C ARG A 228 13.59 17.08 5.93
N LYS A 229 13.34 16.16 6.85
CA LYS A 229 14.08 14.91 6.96
C LYS A 229 13.63 13.95 5.85
N ARG A 230 12.33 13.82 5.62
CA ARG A 230 11.76 13.03 4.53
C ARG A 230 12.21 13.53 3.16
N VAL A 231 12.09 14.82 2.89
CA VAL A 231 12.54 15.40 1.61
C VAL A 231 14.05 15.22 1.44
N ARG A 232 14.84 15.44 2.49
CA ARG A 232 16.29 15.22 2.47
C ARG A 232 16.69 13.80 2.12
N ALA A 233 15.88 12.80 2.48
CA ALA A 233 16.16 11.39 2.20
C ALA A 233 16.02 11.01 0.72
N TYR A 234 15.22 11.78 -0.03
CA TYR A 234 14.90 11.46 -1.44
C TYR A 234 15.35 12.50 -2.45
N ALA A 235 15.59 13.74 -2.04
CA ALA A 235 15.82 14.85 -2.96
C ALA A 235 17.22 15.47 -2.80
N GLU A 236 17.91 15.64 -3.94
CA GLU A 236 19.25 16.25 -4.02
C GLU A 236 19.23 17.55 -4.81
N LYS A 237 20.10 18.50 -4.42
CA LYS A 237 20.39 19.71 -5.18
C LYS A 237 21.31 19.40 -6.39
N GLU A 238 21.58 20.44 -7.19
CA GLU A 238 22.47 20.35 -8.36
C GLU A 238 23.92 20.02 -8.03
N ASP A 239 24.38 20.42 -6.84
CA ASP A 239 25.72 20.16 -6.31
C ASP A 239 25.85 18.77 -5.64
N GLY A 240 24.79 17.96 -5.66
CA GLY A 240 24.73 16.63 -5.01
C GLY A 240 24.45 16.69 -3.52
N GLU A 241 24.26 17.87 -2.93
CA GLU A 241 23.90 18.00 -1.54
C GLU A 241 22.42 17.72 -1.31
N PRO A 242 22.04 17.16 -0.14
CA PRO A 242 20.64 16.91 0.18
C PRO A 242 19.81 18.19 0.16
N LEU A 243 18.58 18.10 -0.34
CA LEU A 243 17.63 19.21 -0.31
C LEU A 243 17.07 19.39 1.12
N ASN A 244 17.58 20.38 1.85
CA ASN A 244 17.11 20.71 3.19
C ASN A 244 15.86 21.61 3.12
N HIS A 245 14.73 21.03 2.77
CA HIS A 245 13.46 21.71 2.51
C HIS A 245 12.31 20.84 3.00
N ALA A 246 11.24 21.44 3.52
CA ALA A 246 9.98 20.77 3.77
C ALA A 246 8.95 21.33 2.77
N GLY A 247 8.12 20.49 2.17
CA GLY A 247 7.22 20.99 1.14
C GLY A 247 6.23 19.95 0.63
N LEU A 248 5.41 20.41 -0.32
CA LEU A 248 4.48 19.56 -1.04
C LEU A 248 5.28 18.62 -1.97
N MET A 249 5.12 17.33 -1.73
CA MET A 249 5.75 16.29 -2.52
C MET A 249 4.87 15.92 -3.72
N ASP A 250 4.66 14.67 -3.94
CA ASP A 250 3.90 14.14 -5.06
C ASP A 250 2.43 14.57 -5.06
N THR A 251 1.94 14.85 -6.27
CA THR A 251 0.52 14.93 -6.58
C THR A 251 0.18 13.72 -7.44
N MET A 252 -0.74 12.86 -6.99
CA MET A 252 -1.20 11.70 -7.73
C MET A 252 -2.64 11.92 -8.20
N LEU A 253 -2.86 11.79 -9.49
CA LEU A 253 -4.19 11.61 -10.07
C LEU A 253 -4.37 10.15 -10.40
N LYS A 254 -5.43 9.50 -9.91
CA LYS A 254 -5.69 8.07 -10.11
C LYS A 254 -7.11 7.85 -10.61
N LEU A 255 -7.27 6.91 -11.51
CA LEU A 255 -8.55 6.35 -11.92
C LEU A 255 -8.48 4.84 -11.71
N GLU A 256 -9.33 4.31 -10.86
CA GLU A 256 -9.40 2.90 -10.50
C GLU A 256 -10.74 2.29 -10.90
N LEU A 257 -10.70 1.10 -11.49
CA LEU A 257 -11.85 0.27 -11.81
C LEU A 257 -11.81 -0.95 -10.89
N GLY A 258 -12.85 -1.17 -10.12
CA GLY A 258 -13.06 -2.35 -9.26
C GLY A 258 -14.15 -3.26 -9.82
N TRP A 259 -13.96 -4.56 -9.74
CA TRP A 259 -14.95 -5.57 -10.10
C TRP A 259 -14.99 -6.68 -9.04
N LYS A 260 -16.09 -6.77 -8.32
CA LYS A 260 -16.40 -7.83 -7.37
C LYS A 260 -16.96 -9.02 -8.17
N VAL A 261 -16.13 -10.04 -8.38
CA VAL A 261 -16.48 -11.23 -9.15
C VAL A 261 -17.45 -12.11 -8.36
N CYS A 262 -17.23 -12.22 -7.05
CA CYS A 262 -18.10 -12.85 -6.06
C CYS A 262 -17.75 -12.29 -4.66
N ASP A 263 -18.44 -12.72 -3.61
CA ASP A 263 -18.21 -12.20 -2.25
C ASP A 263 -16.78 -12.40 -1.74
N CYS A 264 -16.07 -13.37 -2.27
CA CYS A 264 -14.71 -13.69 -1.85
C CYS A 264 -13.62 -13.34 -2.89
N ILE A 265 -13.97 -12.83 -4.09
CA ILE A 265 -12.98 -12.52 -5.14
C ILE A 265 -13.29 -11.17 -5.76
N ALA A 266 -12.30 -10.29 -5.77
CA ALA A 266 -12.33 -9.02 -6.46
C ALA A 266 -11.13 -8.86 -7.41
N LEU A 267 -11.36 -8.18 -8.51
CA LEU A 267 -10.34 -7.72 -9.45
C LEU A 267 -10.33 -6.20 -9.44
N SER A 268 -9.17 -5.59 -9.49
CA SER A 268 -9.06 -4.16 -9.70
C SER A 268 -7.98 -3.82 -10.71
N GLY A 269 -8.11 -2.66 -11.32
CA GLY A 269 -7.08 -2.10 -12.18
C GLY A 269 -7.08 -0.59 -12.08
N TYR A 270 -5.91 0.03 -12.19
CA TYR A 270 -5.81 1.48 -12.13
C TYR A 270 -4.83 2.04 -13.16
N VAL A 271 -5.02 3.32 -13.47
CA VAL A 271 -4.05 4.17 -14.14
C VAL A 271 -3.85 5.43 -13.32
N GLY A 272 -2.62 5.91 -13.25
CA GLY A 272 -2.27 7.06 -12.45
C GLY A 272 -1.24 7.96 -13.14
N TYR A 273 -1.30 9.24 -12.79
CA TYR A 273 -0.31 10.26 -13.14
C TYR A 273 0.23 10.88 -11.87
N SER A 274 1.54 10.84 -11.68
CA SER A 274 2.23 11.43 -10.53
C SER A 274 3.20 12.50 -10.99
N ASP A 275 3.21 13.67 -10.32
CA ASP A 275 4.19 14.75 -10.55
C ASP A 275 4.37 15.59 -9.26
N PHE A 276 5.46 16.32 -9.15
CA PHE A 276 5.73 17.29 -8.09
C PHE A 276 5.23 18.70 -8.52
N LEU A 277 3.91 18.88 -8.56
CA LEU A 277 3.29 20.04 -9.19
C LEU A 277 3.51 21.36 -8.44
N PHE A 278 3.48 21.33 -7.11
CA PHE A 278 3.34 22.54 -6.29
C PHE A 278 4.65 23.00 -5.63
N ASP A 279 5.70 22.18 -5.61
CA ASP A 279 6.99 22.59 -5.07
C ASP A 279 8.10 22.50 -6.12
N ARG A 280 8.49 23.66 -6.65
CA ARG A 280 9.51 23.74 -7.70
C ARG A 280 10.86 23.17 -7.26
N LYS A 281 11.25 23.33 -5.99
CA LYS A 281 12.55 22.85 -5.51
C LYS A 281 12.58 21.33 -5.45
N ILE A 282 11.51 20.72 -4.93
CA ILE A 282 11.37 19.27 -4.89
C ILE A 282 11.25 18.72 -6.32
N ARG A 283 10.49 19.39 -7.18
CA ARG A 283 10.36 19.02 -8.60
C ARG A 283 11.69 19.04 -9.35
N GLU A 284 12.53 20.05 -9.16
CA GLU A 284 13.86 20.13 -9.76
C GLU A 284 14.79 19.06 -9.20
N ALA A 285 14.69 18.75 -7.90
CA ALA A 285 15.47 17.72 -7.25
C ALA A 285 15.03 16.31 -7.67
N SER A 286 13.72 16.05 -7.89
CA SER A 286 13.21 14.75 -8.29
C SER A 286 13.76 14.27 -9.65
N ARG A 287 14.04 15.20 -10.55
CA ARG A 287 14.66 14.92 -11.86
C ARG A 287 16.07 14.35 -11.75
N ARG A 288 16.71 14.48 -10.60
CA ARG A 288 18.07 14.01 -10.31
C ARG A 288 18.11 12.75 -9.46
N TYR A 289 16.96 12.24 -9.05
CA TYR A 289 16.87 11.03 -8.25
C TYR A 289 17.31 9.81 -9.08
N GLU A 290 18.51 9.30 -8.77
CA GLU A 290 19.18 8.28 -9.57
C GLU A 290 18.97 6.84 -9.08
N ALA A 291 18.09 6.57 -8.15
CA ALA A 291 17.92 5.21 -7.61
C ALA A 291 17.70 4.14 -8.68
N THR A 292 17.17 4.54 -9.84
CA THR A 292 16.86 3.64 -10.96
C THR A 292 17.40 4.09 -12.32
N GLY A 293 18.28 5.07 -12.36
CA GLY A 293 18.85 5.65 -13.58
C GLY A 293 18.35 7.06 -13.86
N LYS A 294 18.99 7.74 -14.78
CA LYS A 294 18.68 9.14 -15.13
C LYS A 294 17.24 9.28 -15.61
N TRP A 295 16.46 10.07 -14.88
CA TRP A 295 15.13 10.48 -15.26
C TRP A 295 15.16 11.98 -15.54
N ASP A 296 14.80 12.35 -16.75
CA ASP A 296 14.74 13.76 -17.12
C ASP A 296 13.42 14.42 -16.70
N ASP A 297 12.43 13.62 -16.30
CA ASP A 297 11.07 14.06 -16.01
C ASP A 297 10.70 13.91 -14.53
N SER A 298 9.99 14.91 -14.00
CA SER A 298 9.41 14.90 -12.66
C SER A 298 8.07 14.15 -12.59
N TRP A 299 7.53 13.76 -13.74
CA TRP A 299 6.22 13.14 -13.85
C TRP A 299 6.32 11.66 -14.23
N ASN A 300 5.35 10.90 -13.82
CA ASN A 300 5.27 9.47 -14.11
C ASN A 300 3.85 9.05 -14.43
N PHE A 301 3.68 8.20 -15.44
CA PHE A 301 2.50 7.38 -15.60
C PHE A 301 2.75 6.02 -14.96
N VAL A 302 1.77 5.57 -14.18
CA VAL A 302 1.76 4.27 -13.54
C VAL A 302 0.44 3.56 -13.80
N GLY A 303 0.43 2.26 -13.74
CA GLY A 303 -0.79 1.48 -13.82
C GLY A 303 -0.55 0.10 -13.25
N GLY A 304 -1.60 -0.49 -12.74
CA GLY A 304 -1.53 -1.80 -12.12
C GLY A 304 -2.85 -2.54 -12.20
N VAL A 305 -2.78 -3.82 -11.90
CA VAL A 305 -3.93 -4.71 -11.73
C VAL A 305 -3.73 -5.54 -10.47
N ALA A 306 -4.81 -5.87 -9.78
CA ALA A 306 -4.76 -6.72 -8.59
C ALA A 306 -5.90 -7.74 -8.61
N LEU A 307 -5.61 -8.90 -8.05
CA LEU A 307 -6.56 -9.92 -7.66
C LEU A 307 -6.56 -9.99 -6.14
N THR A 308 -7.72 -9.88 -5.53
CA THR A 308 -7.93 -9.98 -4.09
C THR A 308 -8.87 -11.12 -3.78
N MET A 309 -8.55 -11.87 -2.74
CA MET A 309 -9.37 -12.96 -2.20
C MET A 309 -9.58 -12.71 -0.71
N SER A 310 -10.83 -12.71 -0.28
CA SER A 310 -11.25 -12.50 1.11
C SER A 310 -11.86 -13.78 1.70
N PHE A 311 -11.73 -13.98 3.01
CA PHE A 311 -12.30 -15.11 3.74
C PHE A 311 -12.71 -14.73 5.16
#